data_8d309cc0d9c6e0575e232a4b36ebe8e1
#
_entry.id   8d309cc0d9c6e0575e232a4b36ebe8e1
#
_cell.length_a   1.000
_cell.length_b   1.000
_cell.length_c   1.000
_cell.angle_alpha   90.00
_cell.angle_beta   90.00
_cell.angle_gamma   90.00
#
_symmetry.space_group_name_H-M   'P 1'
#
loop_
_entity.id
_entity.type
_entity.pdbx_description
1 polymer ?
#
loop_
_entity_poly.entity_id
_entity_poly.type
_entity_poly.pdbx_seq_one_letter_code
_entity_poly.pdbx_strand_id
1 'polypeptide(L)'
;MDIDLAREVMRTEAAAIMTVMERLGKSFQQAVEMILACRGKVVLVGIGKSGLVCKKIASTLVSTGTPAFFLHPVEGIHGELGMLAEGDVVIVLSNSGHSEEILEILPAIRGMNVPVIALTGNVNSAMARQSDVVIDLRVKEEACPMGLVPTSSTAAAMAVGDALAVVLYTRRGFRAEDFALIHPGGSLGRRLLLKVKNLMRTGDAVPKISTDTAMSEVICEMTSKRLGVTGVCSGTGKLVGVITDGDLRRGLEKHQDLLGLPAHRIMTTNPKWIDEESLAARALRLMEDHAITSLFVYRNGSREHLSGIIHIHDLLNAGVG
;
A
#
# COMPACT_ATOMS: atom_id res chain seq x y z
N MET A 1 2.91 -30.48 -24.67
CA MET A 1 2.08 -29.77 -25.66
C MET A 1 1.39 -28.54 -25.02
N ASP A 2 0.53 -28.70 -24.04
CA ASP A 2 -0.23 -27.57 -23.48
C ASP A 2 0.65 -26.57 -22.72
N ILE A 3 1.62 -27.06 -21.94
CA ILE A 3 2.58 -26.20 -21.21
C ILE A 3 3.50 -25.44 -22.17
N ASP A 4 3.90 -26.03 -23.26
CA ASP A 4 4.78 -25.38 -24.23
C ASP A 4 4.04 -24.28 -24.97
N LEU A 5 2.79 -24.53 -25.36
CA LEU A 5 1.91 -23.50 -25.93
C LEU A 5 1.69 -22.36 -24.93
N ALA A 6 1.39 -22.66 -23.67
CA ALA A 6 1.23 -21.63 -22.64
C ALA A 6 2.49 -20.78 -22.46
N ARG A 7 3.67 -21.40 -22.47
CA ARG A 7 4.96 -20.69 -22.41
C ARG A 7 5.20 -19.80 -23.64
N GLU A 8 4.79 -20.27 -24.83
CA GLU A 8 4.89 -19.51 -26.07
C GLU A 8 4.01 -18.25 -26.03
N VAL A 9 2.75 -18.38 -25.59
CA VAL A 9 1.85 -17.24 -25.38
C VAL A 9 2.48 -16.21 -24.45
N MET A 10 2.98 -16.63 -23.29
CA MET A 10 3.59 -15.71 -22.32
C MET A 10 4.87 -15.05 -22.89
N ARG A 11 5.67 -15.76 -23.67
CA ARG A 11 6.86 -15.17 -24.31
C ARG A 11 6.48 -14.12 -25.36
N THR A 12 5.44 -14.37 -26.15
CA THR A 12 4.93 -13.43 -27.17
C THR A 12 4.41 -12.16 -26.51
N GLU A 13 3.62 -12.28 -25.45
CA GLU A 13 3.15 -11.11 -24.68
C GLU A 13 4.31 -10.32 -24.03
N ALA A 14 5.29 -11.01 -23.43
CA ALA A 14 6.47 -10.36 -22.87
C ALA A 14 7.28 -9.62 -23.94
N ALA A 15 7.49 -10.23 -25.11
CA ALA A 15 8.17 -9.59 -26.23
C ALA A 15 7.42 -8.35 -26.74
N ALA A 16 6.09 -8.39 -26.75
CA ALA A 16 5.26 -7.25 -27.12
C ALA A 16 5.44 -6.08 -26.13
N ILE A 17 5.45 -6.35 -24.83
CA ILE A 17 5.71 -5.33 -23.80
C ILE A 17 7.08 -4.71 -23.99
N MET A 18 8.13 -5.53 -24.18
CA MET A 18 9.50 -5.04 -24.44
C MET A 18 9.59 -4.15 -25.67
N THR A 19 8.92 -4.55 -26.76
CA THR A 19 8.87 -3.76 -28.00
C THR A 19 8.17 -2.40 -27.81
N VAL A 20 7.09 -2.35 -27.02
CA VAL A 20 6.42 -1.08 -26.69
C VAL A 20 7.29 -0.23 -25.78
N MET A 21 7.95 -0.83 -24.77
CA MET A 21 8.88 -0.15 -23.88
C MET A 21 9.99 0.61 -24.63
N GLU A 22 10.59 0.00 -25.63
CA GLU A 22 11.64 0.64 -26.45
C GLU A 22 11.16 1.87 -27.23
N ARG A 23 9.84 1.97 -27.51
CA ARG A 23 9.24 3.11 -28.19
C ARG A 23 8.72 4.19 -27.26
N LEU A 24 8.71 3.96 -25.94
CA LEU A 24 8.31 5.00 -24.98
C LEU A 24 9.31 6.16 -25.06
N GLY A 25 8.80 7.36 -25.33
CA GLY A 25 9.63 8.54 -25.54
C GLY A 25 8.87 9.83 -25.18
N LYS A 26 9.02 10.85 -26.03
CA LYS A 26 8.44 12.18 -25.80
C LYS A 26 6.92 12.17 -25.59
N SER A 27 6.19 11.34 -26.32
CA SER A 27 4.72 11.24 -26.19
C SER A 27 4.33 10.75 -24.79
N PHE A 28 5.06 9.77 -24.23
CA PHE A 28 4.83 9.31 -22.88
C PHE A 28 5.09 10.42 -21.84
N GLN A 29 6.19 11.17 -21.99
CA GLN A 29 6.49 12.31 -21.14
C GLN A 29 5.40 13.39 -21.23
N GLN A 30 4.93 13.72 -22.44
CA GLN A 30 3.85 14.67 -22.64
C GLN A 30 2.55 14.21 -21.97
N ALA A 31 2.20 12.93 -22.07
CA ALA A 31 1.06 12.36 -21.36
C ALA A 31 1.20 12.50 -19.84
N VAL A 32 2.38 12.22 -19.28
CA VAL A 32 2.66 12.41 -17.86
C VAL A 32 2.48 13.87 -17.44
N GLU A 33 3.07 14.82 -18.17
CA GLU A 33 2.95 16.25 -17.85
C GLU A 33 1.49 16.73 -17.97
N MET A 34 0.77 16.27 -18.97
CA MET A 34 -0.66 16.59 -19.15
C MET A 34 -1.50 16.09 -17.97
N ILE A 35 -1.26 14.87 -17.49
CA ILE A 35 -1.96 14.32 -16.33
C ILE A 35 -1.51 14.99 -15.01
N LEU A 36 -0.25 15.38 -14.87
CA LEU A 36 0.21 16.14 -13.71
C LEU A 36 -0.39 17.54 -13.65
N ALA A 37 -0.64 18.16 -14.80
CA ALA A 37 -1.30 19.47 -14.91
C ALA A 37 -2.83 19.39 -14.76
N CYS A 38 -3.41 18.19 -14.80
CA CYS A 38 -4.84 17.96 -14.64
C CYS A 38 -5.30 18.45 -13.25
N ARG A 39 -6.30 19.35 -13.23
CA ARG A 39 -6.91 19.89 -12.01
C ARG A 39 -8.17 19.16 -11.59
N GLY A 40 -8.73 18.37 -12.50
CA GLY A 40 -9.90 17.54 -12.31
C GLY A 40 -9.53 16.07 -12.15
N LYS A 41 -10.03 15.23 -13.04
CA LYS A 41 -9.86 13.78 -13.04
C LYS A 41 -9.40 13.25 -14.39
N VAL A 42 -8.83 12.05 -14.40
CA VAL A 42 -8.48 11.31 -15.60
C VAL A 42 -9.65 10.40 -15.97
N VAL A 43 -10.22 10.58 -17.15
CA VAL A 43 -11.33 9.77 -17.64
C VAL A 43 -10.82 8.78 -18.68
N LEU A 44 -10.96 7.48 -18.41
CA LEU A 44 -10.53 6.43 -19.32
C LEU A 44 -11.69 5.91 -20.15
N VAL A 45 -11.49 5.85 -21.46
CA VAL A 45 -12.52 5.44 -22.41
C VAL A 45 -12.03 4.28 -23.26
N GLY A 46 -12.84 3.24 -23.40
CA GLY A 46 -12.54 2.06 -24.22
C GLY A 46 -13.71 1.11 -24.32
N ILE A 47 -13.68 0.23 -25.32
CA ILE A 47 -14.76 -0.72 -25.61
C ILE A 47 -14.26 -2.16 -25.45
N GLY A 48 -15.12 -3.08 -25.07
CA GLY A 48 -14.82 -4.51 -24.98
C GLY A 48 -13.58 -4.80 -24.12
N LYS A 49 -12.58 -5.50 -24.65
CA LYS A 49 -11.33 -5.82 -23.94
C LYS A 49 -10.54 -4.55 -23.58
N SER A 50 -10.51 -3.56 -24.45
CA SER A 50 -9.89 -2.25 -24.19
C SER A 50 -10.59 -1.53 -23.02
N GLY A 51 -11.92 -1.62 -22.92
CA GLY A 51 -12.69 -1.07 -21.80
C GLY A 51 -12.34 -1.75 -20.47
N LEU A 52 -12.14 -3.07 -20.46
CA LEU A 52 -11.69 -3.79 -19.26
C LEU A 52 -10.28 -3.35 -18.82
N VAL A 53 -9.37 -3.16 -19.78
CA VAL A 53 -8.04 -2.61 -19.51
C VAL A 53 -8.13 -1.19 -18.96
N CYS A 54 -8.97 -0.33 -19.54
CA CYS A 54 -9.24 1.03 -19.04
C CYS A 54 -9.75 1.03 -17.61
N LYS A 55 -10.69 0.14 -17.26
CA LYS A 55 -11.18 -0.02 -15.87
C LYS A 55 -10.05 -0.38 -14.90
N LYS A 56 -9.16 -1.30 -15.30
CA LYS A 56 -8.00 -1.68 -14.47
C LYS A 56 -7.03 -0.50 -14.31
N ILE A 57 -6.71 0.23 -15.37
CA ILE A 57 -5.82 1.39 -15.31
C ILE A 57 -6.43 2.49 -14.42
N ALA A 58 -7.73 2.78 -14.56
CA ALA A 58 -8.43 3.73 -13.72
C ALA A 58 -8.33 3.35 -12.23
N SER A 59 -8.58 2.08 -11.91
CA SER A 59 -8.44 1.56 -10.54
C SER A 59 -7.03 1.73 -10.00
N THR A 60 -6.00 1.46 -10.81
CA THR A 60 -4.59 1.65 -10.42
C THR A 60 -4.27 3.12 -10.17
N LEU A 61 -4.73 4.03 -11.04
CA LEU A 61 -4.55 5.48 -10.87
C LEU A 61 -5.19 5.99 -9.57
N VAL A 62 -6.43 5.59 -9.30
CA VAL A 62 -7.13 5.94 -8.05
C VAL A 62 -6.38 5.41 -6.83
N SER A 63 -5.96 4.16 -6.87
CA SER A 63 -5.20 3.52 -5.77
C SER A 63 -3.81 4.13 -5.54
N THR A 64 -3.33 4.95 -6.48
CA THR A 64 -2.04 5.65 -6.40
C THR A 64 -2.20 7.18 -6.35
N GLY A 65 -3.39 7.66 -5.94
CA GLY A 65 -3.63 9.08 -5.66
C GLY A 65 -3.92 9.96 -6.87
N THR A 66 -4.19 9.38 -8.04
CA THR A 66 -4.68 10.12 -9.21
C THR A 66 -6.17 9.89 -9.36
N PRO A 67 -7.03 10.92 -9.18
CA PRO A 67 -8.47 10.79 -9.41
C PRO A 67 -8.74 10.32 -10.84
N ALA A 68 -9.39 9.17 -10.99
CA ALA A 68 -9.69 8.61 -12.29
C ALA A 68 -10.99 7.79 -12.27
N PHE A 69 -11.67 7.68 -13.41
CA PHE A 69 -12.76 6.74 -13.58
C PHE A 69 -12.86 6.27 -15.03
N PHE A 70 -13.62 5.22 -15.24
CA PHE A 70 -13.90 4.66 -16.55
C PHE A 70 -15.26 5.15 -17.06
N LEU A 71 -15.30 5.64 -18.31
CA LEU A 71 -16.50 5.99 -19.05
C LEU A 71 -16.65 5.05 -20.23
N HIS A 72 -17.78 4.37 -20.34
CA HIS A 72 -18.09 3.59 -21.54
C HIS A 72 -18.52 4.53 -22.66
N PRO A 73 -17.94 4.46 -23.90
CA PRO A 73 -18.25 5.44 -24.94
C PRO A 73 -19.74 5.44 -25.35
N VAL A 74 -20.42 4.29 -25.29
CA VAL A 74 -21.87 4.24 -25.57
C VAL A 74 -22.67 5.04 -24.53
N GLU A 75 -22.34 4.94 -23.26
CA GLU A 75 -22.97 5.77 -22.22
C GLU A 75 -22.63 7.26 -22.41
N GLY A 76 -21.40 7.52 -22.89
CA GLY A 76 -20.99 8.86 -23.29
C GLY A 76 -21.93 9.46 -24.37
N ILE A 77 -22.25 8.70 -25.41
CA ILE A 77 -23.21 9.12 -26.46
C ILE A 77 -24.58 9.44 -25.85
N HIS A 78 -25.00 8.71 -24.84
CA HIS A 78 -26.30 8.85 -24.17
C HIS A 78 -26.34 9.84 -23.01
N GLY A 79 -25.31 10.69 -22.88
CA GLY A 79 -25.34 11.85 -21.96
C GLY A 79 -24.30 11.82 -20.82
N GLU A 80 -23.61 10.69 -20.56
CA GLU A 80 -22.59 10.64 -19.51
C GLU A 80 -21.37 11.51 -19.83
N LEU A 81 -21.20 12.03 -21.06
CA LEU A 81 -20.21 13.10 -21.33
C LEU A 81 -20.40 14.33 -20.42
N GLY A 82 -21.59 14.55 -19.89
CA GLY A 82 -21.84 15.59 -18.89
C GLY A 82 -21.05 15.43 -17.58
N MET A 83 -20.39 14.28 -17.36
CA MET A 83 -19.47 14.06 -16.25
C MET A 83 -18.09 14.71 -16.47
N LEU A 84 -17.76 15.07 -17.71
CA LEU A 84 -16.52 15.77 -18.05
C LEU A 84 -16.63 17.25 -17.68
N ALA A 85 -15.53 17.80 -17.20
CA ALA A 85 -15.41 19.21 -16.85
C ALA A 85 -14.08 19.79 -17.35
N GLU A 86 -14.04 21.10 -17.45
CA GLU A 86 -12.77 21.80 -17.69
C GLU A 86 -11.73 21.43 -16.62
N GLY A 87 -10.52 21.13 -17.07
CA GLY A 87 -9.43 20.67 -16.18
C GLY A 87 -9.32 19.16 -16.08
N ASP A 88 -10.24 18.37 -16.65
CA ASP A 88 -10.10 16.92 -16.80
C ASP A 88 -9.14 16.57 -17.94
N VAL A 89 -8.72 15.30 -17.99
CA VAL A 89 -7.94 14.69 -19.09
C VAL A 89 -8.61 13.39 -19.49
N VAL A 90 -8.78 13.16 -20.79
CA VAL A 90 -9.34 11.90 -21.31
C VAL A 90 -8.21 11.01 -21.85
N ILE A 91 -8.20 9.75 -21.48
CA ILE A 91 -7.37 8.71 -22.10
C ILE A 91 -8.28 7.77 -22.88
N VAL A 92 -8.09 7.69 -24.18
CA VAL A 92 -8.83 6.77 -25.05
C VAL A 92 -7.95 5.58 -25.43
N LEU A 93 -8.47 4.36 -25.31
CA LEU A 93 -7.77 3.13 -25.65
C LEU A 93 -8.53 2.37 -26.76
N SER A 94 -7.90 2.26 -27.92
CA SER A 94 -8.37 1.42 -29.03
C SER A 94 -7.19 0.92 -29.86
N ASN A 95 -7.01 -0.39 -29.94
CA ASN A 95 -5.90 -0.97 -30.69
C ASN A 95 -5.95 -0.59 -32.17
N SER A 96 -7.12 -0.66 -32.81
CA SER A 96 -7.29 -0.22 -34.21
C SER A 96 -7.29 1.30 -34.37
N GLY A 97 -7.74 2.04 -33.35
CA GLY A 97 -7.98 3.48 -33.38
C GLY A 97 -9.16 3.88 -34.31
N HIS A 98 -10.06 2.95 -34.64
CA HIS A 98 -11.19 3.12 -35.50
C HIS A 98 -12.53 2.65 -34.91
N SER A 99 -12.62 2.52 -33.57
CA SER A 99 -13.87 2.19 -32.89
C SER A 99 -14.88 3.32 -33.11
N GLU A 100 -16.00 3.02 -33.74
CA GLU A 100 -17.01 4.01 -34.15
C GLU A 100 -17.52 4.81 -32.95
N GLU A 101 -17.84 4.14 -31.86
CA GLU A 101 -18.41 4.75 -30.66
C GLU A 101 -17.40 5.70 -29.95
N ILE A 102 -16.10 5.43 -30.06
CA ILE A 102 -15.06 6.35 -29.56
C ILE A 102 -14.96 7.57 -30.49
N LEU A 103 -14.97 7.34 -31.80
CA LEU A 103 -14.88 8.42 -32.78
C LEU A 103 -16.09 9.36 -32.73
N GLU A 104 -17.27 8.85 -32.34
CA GLU A 104 -18.50 9.65 -32.21
C GLU A 104 -18.43 10.63 -31.04
N ILE A 105 -17.81 10.25 -29.93
CA ILE A 105 -17.72 11.13 -28.72
C ILE A 105 -16.53 12.10 -28.75
N LEU A 106 -15.47 11.82 -29.53
CA LEU A 106 -14.26 12.65 -29.55
C LEU A 106 -14.51 14.11 -29.92
N PRO A 107 -15.35 14.45 -30.95
CA PRO A 107 -15.65 15.85 -31.29
C PRO A 107 -16.30 16.60 -30.10
N ALA A 108 -17.21 15.95 -29.40
CA ALA A 108 -17.85 16.55 -28.23
C ALA A 108 -16.86 16.80 -27.10
N ILE A 109 -15.97 15.84 -26.78
CA ILE A 109 -14.90 15.98 -25.78
C ILE A 109 -13.99 17.17 -26.13
N ARG A 110 -13.59 17.28 -27.39
CA ARG A 110 -12.79 18.42 -27.88
C ARG A 110 -13.53 19.75 -27.77
N GLY A 111 -14.83 19.76 -28.06
CA GLY A 111 -15.67 20.94 -27.88
C GLY A 111 -15.76 21.46 -26.45
N MET A 112 -15.50 20.57 -25.46
CA MET A 112 -15.39 20.91 -24.03
C MET A 112 -14.00 21.40 -23.62
N ASN A 113 -13.04 21.52 -24.56
CA ASN A 113 -11.63 21.84 -24.29
C ASN A 113 -10.93 20.87 -23.33
N VAL A 114 -11.35 19.60 -23.34
CA VAL A 114 -10.74 18.53 -22.54
C VAL A 114 -9.66 17.85 -23.38
N PRO A 115 -8.38 17.86 -22.95
CA PRO A 115 -7.28 17.24 -23.69
C PRO A 115 -7.41 15.71 -23.72
N VAL A 116 -7.00 15.13 -24.87
CA VAL A 116 -7.13 13.71 -25.16
C VAL A 116 -5.77 13.05 -25.37
N ILE A 117 -5.51 11.97 -24.67
CA ILE A 117 -4.37 11.08 -24.86
C ILE A 117 -4.87 9.78 -25.51
N ALA A 118 -4.36 9.43 -26.67
CA ALA A 118 -4.65 8.17 -27.35
C ALA A 118 -3.62 7.10 -26.99
N LEU A 119 -4.10 5.93 -26.58
CA LEU A 119 -3.33 4.69 -26.47
C LEU A 119 -3.78 3.79 -27.64
N THR A 120 -2.93 3.57 -28.65
CA THR A 120 -3.35 2.88 -29.88
C THR A 120 -2.23 2.09 -30.55
N GLY A 121 -2.57 0.98 -31.18
CA GLY A 121 -1.68 0.24 -32.07
C GLY A 121 -1.55 0.86 -33.48
N ASN A 122 -2.33 1.90 -33.79
CA ASN A 122 -2.30 2.58 -35.08
C ASN A 122 -2.21 4.10 -34.91
N VAL A 123 -1.00 4.62 -34.95
CA VAL A 123 -0.73 6.06 -34.77
C VAL A 123 -1.26 6.94 -35.90
N ASN A 124 -1.67 6.36 -37.03
CA ASN A 124 -2.24 7.04 -38.17
C ASN A 124 -3.78 6.94 -38.21
N SER A 125 -4.40 6.40 -37.16
CA SER A 125 -5.84 6.19 -37.07
C SER A 125 -6.62 7.49 -36.94
N ALA A 126 -7.95 7.41 -37.18
CA ALA A 126 -8.86 8.56 -37.01
C ALA A 126 -8.87 9.04 -35.52
N MET A 127 -8.78 8.13 -34.58
CA MET A 127 -8.67 8.45 -33.15
C MET A 127 -7.37 9.20 -32.84
N ALA A 128 -6.23 8.72 -33.36
CA ALA A 128 -4.92 9.36 -33.16
C ALA A 128 -4.89 10.79 -33.70
N ARG A 129 -5.46 11.04 -34.86
CA ARG A 129 -5.53 12.39 -35.45
C ARG A 129 -6.40 13.40 -34.67
N GLN A 130 -7.30 12.90 -33.84
CA GLN A 130 -8.17 13.71 -32.98
C GLN A 130 -7.67 13.85 -31.57
N SER A 131 -6.49 13.30 -31.25
CA SER A 131 -5.90 13.31 -29.91
C SER A 131 -4.71 14.26 -29.84
N ASP A 132 -4.49 14.86 -28.68
CA ASP A 132 -3.39 15.81 -28.43
C ASP A 132 -2.04 15.11 -28.21
N VAL A 133 -2.09 13.91 -27.61
CA VAL A 133 -0.92 13.05 -27.42
C VAL A 133 -1.26 11.63 -27.86
N VAL A 134 -0.32 10.98 -28.55
CA VAL A 134 -0.49 9.60 -29.02
C VAL A 134 0.66 8.73 -28.51
N ILE A 135 0.32 7.68 -27.77
CA ILE A 135 1.27 6.66 -27.32
C ILE A 135 1.11 5.42 -28.22
N ASP A 136 2.19 5.04 -28.88
CA ASP A 136 2.24 3.90 -29.81
C ASP A 136 2.31 2.58 -29.04
N LEU A 137 1.19 1.86 -29.03
CA LEU A 137 1.05 0.52 -28.44
C LEU A 137 1.15 -0.61 -29.48
N ARG A 138 1.61 -0.34 -30.69
CA ARG A 138 1.67 -1.32 -31.75
C ARG A 138 2.47 -2.54 -31.33
N VAL A 139 1.83 -3.71 -31.41
CA VAL A 139 2.47 -5.02 -31.23
C VAL A 139 2.69 -5.70 -32.58
N LYS A 140 3.63 -6.61 -32.65
CA LYS A 140 3.94 -7.34 -33.88
C LYS A 140 2.82 -8.33 -34.22
N GLU A 141 2.34 -9.03 -33.20
CA GLU A 141 1.33 -10.08 -33.31
C GLU A 141 0.60 -10.29 -31.97
N GLU A 142 -0.61 -10.83 -32.07
CA GLU A 142 -1.29 -11.36 -30.88
C GLU A 142 -0.77 -12.76 -30.57
N ALA A 143 -0.70 -13.13 -29.30
CA ALA A 143 -0.27 -14.46 -28.88
C ALA A 143 -1.33 -15.55 -29.16
N CYS A 144 -2.53 -15.15 -29.57
CA CYS A 144 -3.57 -16.06 -30.02
C CYS A 144 -3.20 -16.65 -31.39
N PRO A 145 -3.16 -17.99 -31.56
CA PRO A 145 -2.80 -18.62 -32.84
C PRO A 145 -3.68 -18.19 -34.02
N MET A 146 -4.92 -17.80 -33.77
CA MET A 146 -5.85 -17.28 -34.79
C MET A 146 -5.69 -15.77 -35.04
N GLY A 147 -4.90 -15.05 -34.22
CA GLY A 147 -4.77 -13.60 -34.30
C GLY A 147 -6.05 -12.79 -33.99
N LEU A 148 -7.09 -13.43 -33.48
CA LEU A 148 -8.40 -12.82 -33.26
C LEU A 148 -8.63 -12.31 -31.85
N VAL A 149 -7.99 -12.93 -30.87
CA VAL A 149 -8.19 -12.59 -29.45
C VAL A 149 -7.09 -11.61 -29.00
N PRO A 150 -7.46 -10.40 -28.54
CA PRO A 150 -6.50 -9.45 -27.98
C PRO A 150 -5.81 -10.06 -26.74
N THR A 151 -4.50 -10.21 -26.83
CA THR A 151 -3.60 -10.77 -25.83
C THR A 151 -2.39 -9.84 -25.65
N SER A 152 -1.43 -9.89 -26.56
CA SER A 152 -0.23 -9.02 -26.57
C SER A 152 -0.58 -7.54 -26.53
N SER A 153 -1.58 -7.10 -27.32
CA SER A 153 -2.03 -5.70 -27.34
C SER A 153 -2.61 -5.24 -26.00
N THR A 154 -3.40 -6.11 -25.35
CA THR A 154 -3.98 -5.79 -24.02
C THR A 154 -2.93 -5.84 -22.91
N ALA A 155 -1.99 -6.78 -22.96
CA ALA A 155 -0.88 -6.87 -22.01
C ALA A 155 0.02 -5.62 -22.09
N ALA A 156 0.38 -5.19 -23.31
CA ALA A 156 1.16 -3.98 -23.52
C ALA A 156 0.42 -2.71 -23.07
N ALA A 157 -0.88 -2.58 -23.37
CA ALA A 157 -1.68 -1.45 -22.92
C ALA A 157 -1.76 -1.36 -21.40
N MET A 158 -1.93 -2.51 -20.72
CA MET A 158 -1.94 -2.59 -19.25
C MET A 158 -0.60 -2.18 -18.67
N ALA A 159 0.52 -2.67 -19.22
CA ALA A 159 1.86 -2.33 -18.77
C ALA A 159 2.16 -0.81 -18.89
N VAL A 160 1.74 -0.19 -20.00
CA VAL A 160 1.88 1.27 -20.16
C VAL A 160 1.00 2.05 -19.19
N GLY A 161 -0.23 1.59 -18.93
CA GLY A 161 -1.10 2.17 -17.90
C GLY A 161 -0.51 2.11 -16.50
N ASP A 162 0.09 0.99 -16.14
CA ASP A 162 0.78 0.82 -14.86
C ASP A 162 2.04 1.71 -14.79
N ALA A 163 2.79 1.81 -15.88
CA ALA A 163 3.94 2.72 -15.96
C ALA A 163 3.52 4.19 -15.76
N LEU A 164 2.42 4.63 -16.38
CA LEU A 164 1.84 5.97 -16.15
C LEU A 164 1.51 6.17 -14.67
N ALA A 165 0.79 5.23 -14.05
CA ALA A 165 0.41 5.33 -12.65
C ALA A 165 1.64 5.42 -11.72
N VAL A 166 2.66 4.56 -11.94
CA VAL A 166 3.90 4.54 -11.14
C VAL A 166 4.67 5.85 -11.28
N VAL A 167 4.85 6.35 -12.49
CA VAL A 167 5.55 7.63 -12.73
C VAL A 167 4.80 8.80 -12.09
N LEU A 168 3.47 8.84 -12.21
CA LEU A 168 2.63 9.90 -11.64
C LEU A 168 2.71 9.92 -10.11
N TYR A 169 2.55 8.78 -9.44
CA TYR A 169 2.62 8.76 -7.97
C TYR A 169 4.02 9.11 -7.47
N THR A 170 5.08 8.66 -8.18
CA THR A 170 6.47 8.99 -7.83
C THR A 170 6.72 10.51 -7.97
N ARG A 171 6.27 11.11 -9.08
CA ARG A 171 6.39 12.56 -9.32
C ARG A 171 5.61 13.41 -8.32
N ARG A 172 4.46 12.92 -7.82
CA ARG A 172 3.64 13.56 -6.80
C ARG A 172 4.15 13.36 -5.37
N GLY A 173 5.15 12.51 -5.16
CA GLY A 173 5.66 12.18 -3.82
C GLY A 173 4.63 11.42 -2.97
N PHE A 174 3.73 10.64 -3.60
CA PHE A 174 2.73 9.82 -2.91
C PHE A 174 3.43 8.76 -2.06
N ARG A 175 3.05 8.66 -0.79
CA ARG A 175 3.73 7.84 0.20
C ARG A 175 2.86 6.66 0.64
N ALA A 176 3.47 5.74 1.36
CA ALA A 176 2.79 4.57 1.92
C ALA A 176 1.62 4.97 2.85
N GLU A 177 1.77 6.08 3.60
CA GLU A 177 0.72 6.62 4.45
C GLU A 177 -0.49 7.10 3.65
N ASP A 178 -0.26 7.72 2.49
CA ASP A 178 -1.31 8.18 1.58
C ASP A 178 -2.08 6.97 1.00
N PHE A 179 -1.35 5.90 0.65
CA PHE A 179 -1.95 4.63 0.20
C PHE A 179 -2.85 4.02 1.29
N ALA A 180 -2.40 4.04 2.53
CA ALA A 180 -3.15 3.50 3.66
C ALA A 180 -4.48 4.24 3.91
N LEU A 181 -4.50 5.57 3.73
CA LEU A 181 -5.71 6.39 3.88
C LEU A 181 -6.81 5.98 2.90
N ILE A 182 -6.46 5.60 1.68
CA ILE A 182 -7.43 5.20 0.65
C ILE A 182 -7.71 3.70 0.62
N HIS A 183 -6.97 2.89 1.43
CA HIS A 183 -7.18 1.45 1.58
C HIS A 183 -7.40 1.04 3.06
N PRO A 184 -8.35 1.64 3.79
CA PRO A 184 -8.47 1.46 5.25
C PRO A 184 -8.83 0.03 5.67
N GLY A 185 -9.48 -0.74 4.82
CA GLY A 185 -9.92 -2.13 5.09
C GLY A 185 -8.88 -3.20 4.76
N GLY A 186 -7.82 -2.87 4.01
CA GLY A 186 -6.78 -3.82 3.62
C GLY A 186 -5.80 -4.14 4.74
N SER A 187 -5.19 -5.34 4.70
CA SER A 187 -4.10 -5.70 5.63
C SER A 187 -2.95 -4.68 5.61
N LEU A 188 -2.61 -4.20 4.42
CA LEU A 188 -1.57 -3.18 4.23
C LEU A 188 -1.99 -1.83 4.84
N GLY A 189 -3.25 -1.39 4.66
CA GLY A 189 -3.76 -0.15 5.25
C GLY A 189 -3.73 -0.20 6.78
N ARG A 190 -4.18 -1.29 7.37
CA ARG A 190 -4.10 -1.49 8.82
C ARG A 190 -2.67 -1.46 9.35
N ARG A 191 -1.73 -2.15 8.68
CA ARG A 191 -0.30 -2.15 9.07
C ARG A 191 0.30 -0.75 9.09
N LEU A 192 -0.09 0.11 8.17
CA LEU A 192 0.49 1.44 7.98
C LEU A 192 -0.14 2.54 8.86
N LEU A 193 -1.40 2.35 9.30
CA LEU A 193 -2.13 3.39 10.06
C LEU A 193 -2.27 3.09 11.55
N LEU A 194 -2.20 1.82 11.97
CA LEU A 194 -2.35 1.49 13.38
C LEU A 194 -1.18 2.03 14.21
N LYS A 195 -1.52 2.80 15.23
CA LYS A 195 -0.58 3.30 16.22
C LYS A 195 -0.55 2.38 17.45
N VAL A 196 0.54 2.39 18.18
CA VAL A 196 0.72 1.63 19.42
C VAL A 196 -0.41 1.90 20.41
N LYS A 197 -0.83 3.17 20.57
CA LYS A 197 -1.95 3.57 21.45
C LYS A 197 -3.28 2.88 21.15
N ASN A 198 -3.49 2.44 19.90
CA ASN A 198 -4.74 1.77 19.50
C ASN A 198 -4.76 0.29 19.91
N LEU A 199 -3.61 -0.29 20.28
CA LEU A 199 -3.44 -1.71 20.54
C LEU A 199 -2.87 -2.02 21.92
N MET A 200 -2.21 -1.03 22.58
CA MET A 200 -1.58 -1.21 23.87
C MET A 200 -2.61 -1.49 24.97
N ARG A 201 -2.18 -2.23 25.98
CA ARG A 201 -2.90 -2.40 27.23
C ARG A 201 -2.58 -1.26 28.18
N THR A 202 -3.55 -0.77 28.93
CA THR A 202 -3.44 0.40 29.80
C THR A 202 -3.99 0.12 31.20
N GLY A 203 -3.76 1.01 32.14
CA GLY A 203 -4.29 0.93 33.49
C GLY A 203 -3.85 -0.33 34.24
N ASP A 204 -4.79 -1.05 34.82
CA ASP A 204 -4.53 -2.26 35.59
C ASP A 204 -4.07 -3.46 34.74
N ALA A 205 -4.19 -3.41 33.43
CA ALA A 205 -3.66 -4.44 32.54
C ALA A 205 -2.15 -4.35 32.34
N VAL A 206 -1.51 -3.26 32.79
CA VAL A 206 -0.04 -3.09 32.72
C VAL A 206 0.60 -3.76 33.94
N PRO A 207 1.42 -4.83 33.74
CA PRO A 207 2.11 -5.47 34.83
C PRO A 207 3.20 -4.56 35.39
N LYS A 208 3.11 -4.20 36.66
CA LYS A 208 4.09 -3.33 37.32
C LYS A 208 4.22 -3.66 38.82
N ILE A 209 5.44 -3.62 39.30
CA ILE A 209 5.79 -3.85 40.70
C ILE A 209 6.82 -2.83 41.17
N SER A 210 7.05 -2.73 42.47
CA SER A 210 8.12 -1.89 43.01
C SER A 210 9.48 -2.61 43.03
N THR A 211 10.57 -1.84 43.19
CA THR A 211 11.93 -2.36 43.26
C THR A 211 12.14 -3.40 44.37
N ASP A 212 11.39 -3.26 45.48
CA ASP A 212 11.55 -4.07 46.68
C ASP A 212 10.52 -5.20 46.81
N THR A 213 9.65 -5.35 45.84
CA THR A 213 8.66 -6.43 45.75
C THR A 213 9.37 -7.79 45.71
N ALA A 214 8.95 -8.74 46.56
CA ALA A 214 9.51 -10.08 46.59
C ALA A 214 9.22 -10.85 45.28
N MET A 215 10.14 -11.69 44.85
CA MET A 215 9.98 -12.43 43.57
C MET A 215 8.77 -13.36 43.56
N SER A 216 8.29 -13.84 44.71
CA SER A 216 7.04 -14.58 44.84
C SER A 216 5.82 -13.75 44.33
N GLU A 217 5.74 -12.48 44.71
CA GLU A 217 4.68 -11.56 44.31
C GLU A 217 4.87 -11.14 42.82
N VAL A 218 6.14 -10.97 42.39
CA VAL A 218 6.47 -10.71 40.96
C VAL A 218 5.91 -11.80 40.06
N ILE A 219 6.08 -13.07 40.42
CA ILE A 219 5.58 -14.24 39.68
C ILE A 219 4.04 -14.20 39.65
N CYS A 220 3.39 -13.86 40.76
CA CYS A 220 1.93 -13.72 40.82
C CYS A 220 1.44 -12.63 39.85
N GLU A 221 2.08 -11.45 39.82
CA GLU A 221 1.75 -10.37 38.92
C GLU A 221 1.93 -10.79 37.44
N MET A 222 3.09 -11.38 37.09
CA MET A 222 3.33 -11.87 35.71
C MET A 222 2.30 -12.91 35.27
N THR A 223 1.95 -13.86 36.16
CA THR A 223 0.96 -14.90 35.88
C THR A 223 -0.44 -14.32 35.70
N SER A 224 -0.85 -13.37 36.54
CA SER A 224 -2.17 -12.73 36.49
C SER A 224 -2.37 -11.95 35.19
N LYS A 225 -1.35 -11.26 34.68
CA LYS A 225 -1.39 -10.44 33.47
C LYS A 225 -1.12 -11.23 32.18
N ARG A 226 -0.58 -12.44 32.25
CA ARG A 226 -0.35 -13.37 31.13
C ARG A 226 0.49 -12.77 29.99
N LEU A 227 1.50 -11.96 30.32
CA LEU A 227 2.39 -11.33 29.34
C LEU A 227 3.83 -11.85 29.40
N GLY A 228 4.16 -12.72 30.39
CA GLY A 228 5.52 -13.23 30.57
C GLY A 228 6.54 -12.15 30.92
N VAL A 229 6.09 -10.97 31.34
CA VAL A 229 6.93 -9.82 31.70
C VAL A 229 6.24 -8.97 32.78
N THR A 230 7.02 -8.29 33.60
CA THR A 230 6.55 -7.22 34.48
C THR A 230 7.54 -6.06 34.51
N GLY A 231 7.05 -4.85 34.65
CA GLY A 231 7.86 -3.64 34.81
C GLY A 231 8.21 -3.42 36.28
N VAL A 232 9.46 -3.10 36.55
CA VAL A 232 9.94 -2.70 37.88
C VAL A 232 9.99 -1.18 37.93
N CYS A 233 9.18 -0.58 38.83
CA CYS A 233 9.07 0.86 38.99
C CYS A 233 9.75 1.34 40.26
N SER A 234 10.39 2.52 40.19
CA SER A 234 10.91 3.20 41.38
C SER A 234 9.77 3.75 42.24
N GLY A 235 10.09 4.23 43.45
CA GLY A 235 9.14 4.91 44.34
C GLY A 235 8.48 6.17 43.73
N THR A 236 9.05 6.72 42.66
CA THR A 236 8.46 7.83 41.88
C THR A 236 7.58 7.36 40.70
N GLY A 237 7.36 6.04 40.56
CA GLY A 237 6.59 5.46 39.46
C GLY A 237 7.32 5.33 38.12
N LYS A 238 8.61 5.69 38.07
CA LYS A 238 9.43 5.56 36.87
C LYS A 238 9.86 4.12 36.64
N LEU A 239 9.69 3.58 35.42
CA LEU A 239 10.19 2.26 35.06
C LEU A 239 11.72 2.25 35.04
N VAL A 240 12.32 1.42 35.88
CA VAL A 240 13.79 1.28 36.06
C VAL A 240 14.31 -0.05 35.55
N GLY A 241 13.44 -1.05 35.41
CA GLY A 241 13.80 -2.38 34.93
C GLY A 241 12.60 -3.18 34.48
N VAL A 242 12.85 -4.39 33.98
CA VAL A 242 11.85 -5.40 33.65
C VAL A 242 12.32 -6.76 34.17
N ILE A 243 11.35 -7.62 34.46
CA ILE A 243 11.58 -9.04 34.75
C ILE A 243 10.76 -9.85 33.76
N THR A 244 11.40 -10.78 33.08
CA THR A 244 10.80 -11.69 32.10
C THR A 244 10.90 -13.15 32.58
N ASP A 245 10.20 -14.07 31.92
CA ASP A 245 10.33 -15.51 32.14
C ASP A 245 11.79 -15.99 31.98
N GLY A 246 12.55 -15.34 31.07
CA GLY A 246 13.98 -15.60 30.92
C GLY A 246 14.81 -15.18 32.13
N ASP A 247 14.46 -14.06 32.77
CA ASP A 247 15.14 -13.59 33.99
C ASP A 247 14.82 -14.50 35.15
N LEU A 248 13.59 -14.99 35.28
CA LEU A 248 13.20 -15.96 36.28
C LEU A 248 14.02 -17.27 36.18
N ARG A 249 14.14 -17.81 34.94
CA ARG A 249 14.95 -19.03 34.70
C ARG A 249 16.41 -18.82 35.09
N ARG A 250 17.02 -17.73 34.66
CA ARG A 250 18.39 -17.37 35.03
C ARG A 250 18.56 -17.13 36.55
N GLY A 251 17.53 -16.57 37.19
CA GLY A 251 17.48 -16.35 38.61
C GLY A 251 17.48 -17.66 39.39
N LEU A 252 16.69 -18.65 38.96
CA LEU A 252 16.63 -19.99 39.57
C LEU A 252 17.98 -20.75 39.48
N GLU A 253 18.73 -20.55 38.41
CA GLU A 253 20.07 -21.15 38.26
C GLU A 253 21.10 -20.54 39.20
N LYS A 254 20.95 -19.24 39.55
CA LYS A 254 21.96 -18.49 40.34
C LYS A 254 21.68 -18.38 41.82
N HIS A 255 20.40 -18.52 42.22
CA HIS A 255 19.96 -18.26 43.61
C HIS A 255 19.13 -19.42 44.14
N GLN A 256 19.56 -19.99 45.27
CA GLN A 256 18.83 -21.09 45.92
C GLN A 256 17.48 -20.64 46.48
N ASP A 257 17.36 -19.40 46.94
CA ASP A 257 16.11 -18.79 47.44
C ASP A 257 15.74 -17.57 46.60
N LEU A 258 15.33 -17.84 45.35
CA LEU A 258 14.89 -16.80 44.44
C LEU A 258 13.64 -16.08 44.97
N LEU A 259 12.68 -16.81 45.54
CA LEU A 259 11.37 -16.30 45.90
C LEU A 259 11.38 -15.19 46.94
N GLY A 260 12.37 -15.20 47.85
CA GLY A 260 12.56 -14.19 48.88
C GLY A 260 13.33 -12.96 48.40
N LEU A 261 13.97 -13.00 47.23
CA LEU A 261 14.77 -11.86 46.74
C LEU A 261 13.89 -10.70 46.26
N PRO A 262 14.34 -9.45 46.48
CA PRO A 262 13.64 -8.30 45.93
C PRO A 262 13.86 -8.16 44.40
N ALA A 263 12.86 -7.63 43.71
CA ALA A 263 12.82 -7.48 42.26
C ALA A 263 14.05 -6.81 41.63
N HIS A 264 14.61 -5.79 42.29
CA HIS A 264 15.80 -5.07 41.82
C HIS A 264 17.05 -5.94 41.67
N ARG A 265 17.12 -7.08 42.35
CA ARG A 265 18.26 -8.03 42.29
C ARG A 265 18.21 -8.90 41.03
N ILE A 266 17.04 -9.07 40.46
CA ILE A 266 16.76 -9.98 39.31
C ILE A 266 16.48 -9.23 38.03
N MET A 267 16.00 -7.99 38.13
CA MET A 267 15.57 -7.21 36.95
C MET A 267 16.69 -6.96 35.96
N THR A 268 16.32 -6.96 34.67
CA THR A 268 17.12 -6.38 33.59
C THR A 268 16.86 -4.87 33.55
N THR A 269 17.94 -4.08 33.68
CA THR A 269 17.88 -2.62 33.65
C THR A 269 17.75 -2.09 32.21
N ASN A 270 17.33 -0.83 32.06
CA ASN A 270 17.23 -0.18 30.75
C ASN A 270 16.27 -0.87 29.76
N PRO A 271 15.01 -1.10 30.16
CA PRO A 271 14.03 -1.78 29.31
C PRO A 271 13.82 -1.04 27.99
N LYS A 272 13.57 -1.80 26.92
CA LYS A 272 13.16 -1.21 25.63
C LYS A 272 11.75 -0.64 25.77
N TRP A 273 11.50 0.43 25.06
CA TRP A 273 10.25 1.16 25.12
C TRP A 273 9.89 1.76 23.76
N ILE A 274 8.65 2.19 23.62
CA ILE A 274 8.14 2.86 22.41
C ILE A 274 7.19 3.99 22.79
N ASP A 275 7.09 5.00 21.92
CA ASP A 275 6.10 6.09 22.07
C ASP A 275 4.71 5.62 21.61
N GLU A 276 3.66 6.06 22.29
CA GLU A 276 2.27 5.68 22.01
C GLU A 276 1.79 6.13 20.62
N GLU A 277 2.35 7.21 20.06
CA GLU A 277 2.05 7.70 18.72
C GLU A 277 2.83 6.99 17.61
N SER A 278 3.79 6.13 17.96
CA SER A 278 4.52 5.32 16.99
C SER A 278 3.59 4.35 16.26
N LEU A 279 3.95 4.03 15.02
CA LEU A 279 3.23 3.00 14.25
C LEU A 279 3.41 1.61 14.88
N ALA A 280 2.36 0.81 14.87
CA ALA A 280 2.37 -0.56 15.36
C ALA A 280 3.41 -1.45 14.64
N ALA A 281 3.61 -1.23 13.34
CA ALA A 281 4.66 -1.90 12.57
C ALA A 281 6.08 -1.61 13.09
N ARG A 282 6.33 -0.40 13.63
CA ARG A 282 7.60 -0.06 14.26
C ARG A 282 7.79 -0.83 15.57
N ALA A 283 6.71 -1.01 16.35
CA ALA A 283 6.76 -1.81 17.57
C ALA A 283 7.14 -3.27 17.27
N LEU A 284 6.53 -3.87 16.24
CA LEU A 284 6.86 -5.23 15.82
C LEU A 284 8.33 -5.35 15.42
N ARG A 285 8.81 -4.47 14.54
CA ARG A 285 10.23 -4.46 14.14
C ARG A 285 11.18 -4.32 15.33
N LEU A 286 10.87 -3.44 16.28
CA LEU A 286 11.69 -3.27 17.47
C LEU A 286 11.72 -4.53 18.35
N MET A 287 10.60 -5.27 18.42
CA MET A 287 10.52 -6.55 19.11
C MET A 287 11.37 -7.62 18.42
N GLU A 288 11.32 -7.70 17.09
CA GLU A 288 12.12 -8.62 16.27
C GLU A 288 13.63 -8.33 16.41
N ASP A 289 14.05 -7.08 16.24
CA ASP A 289 15.45 -6.64 16.30
C ASP A 289 16.11 -6.96 17.66
N HIS A 290 15.32 -6.97 18.73
CA HIS A 290 15.81 -7.21 20.08
C HIS A 290 15.42 -8.58 20.65
N ALA A 291 14.75 -9.43 19.86
CA ALA A 291 14.26 -10.74 20.29
C ALA A 291 13.42 -10.68 21.59
N ILE A 292 12.52 -9.69 21.70
CA ILE A 292 11.60 -9.47 22.81
C ILE A 292 10.14 -9.51 22.36
N THR A 293 9.24 -9.85 23.26
CA THR A 293 7.81 -10.01 22.98
C THR A 293 6.94 -8.86 23.46
N SER A 294 7.51 -7.91 24.21
CA SER A 294 6.76 -6.79 24.81
C SER A 294 7.59 -5.52 24.84
N LEU A 295 6.90 -4.39 24.71
CA LEU A 295 7.46 -3.04 24.87
C LEU A 295 6.58 -2.24 25.82
N PHE A 296 7.22 -1.58 26.79
CA PHE A 296 6.54 -0.58 27.59
C PHE A 296 6.32 0.69 26.78
N VAL A 297 5.15 1.31 26.95
CA VAL A 297 4.71 2.42 26.11
C VAL A 297 4.71 3.71 26.93
N TYR A 298 5.25 4.76 26.36
CA TYR A 298 5.30 6.08 26.96
C TYR A 298 4.59 7.12 26.12
N ARG A 299 4.22 8.24 26.75
CA ARG A 299 3.56 9.36 26.10
C ARG A 299 4.55 10.48 25.78
N ASN A 300 4.38 11.15 24.63
CA ASN A 300 5.11 12.35 24.24
C ASN A 300 6.64 12.21 24.18
N GLY A 301 7.15 11.02 23.86
CA GLY A 301 8.61 10.78 23.76
C GLY A 301 9.36 10.87 25.09
N SER A 302 8.66 11.06 26.21
CA SER A 302 9.22 11.20 27.56
C SER A 302 9.06 9.92 28.35
N ARG A 303 10.11 9.51 29.09
CA ARG A 303 10.07 8.35 29.99
C ARG A 303 9.50 8.69 31.39
N GLU A 304 8.77 9.79 31.51
CA GLU A 304 8.22 10.19 32.82
C GLU A 304 6.89 9.52 33.13
N HIS A 305 6.07 9.28 32.10
CA HIS A 305 4.74 8.70 32.29
C HIS A 305 4.57 7.43 31.48
N LEU A 306 4.56 6.29 32.17
CA LEU A 306 4.24 4.99 31.61
C LEU A 306 2.76 4.95 31.23
N SER A 307 2.47 4.90 29.92
CA SER A 307 1.09 4.89 29.38
C SER A 307 0.53 3.48 29.26
N GLY A 308 1.37 2.48 28.98
CA GLY A 308 0.89 1.14 28.72
C GLY A 308 1.98 0.12 28.45
N ILE A 309 1.55 -1.03 27.95
CA ILE A 309 2.39 -2.11 27.43
C ILE A 309 1.77 -2.64 26.15
N ILE A 310 2.60 -2.98 25.16
CA ILE A 310 2.15 -3.67 23.95
C ILE A 310 2.88 -5.00 23.84
N HIS A 311 2.12 -6.06 23.53
CA HIS A 311 2.65 -7.41 23.38
C HIS A 311 2.56 -7.85 21.90
N ILE A 312 3.47 -8.70 21.46
CA ILE A 312 3.54 -9.18 20.08
C ILE A 312 2.22 -9.81 19.60
N HIS A 313 1.51 -10.53 20.48
CA HIS A 313 0.21 -11.10 20.14
C HIS A 313 -0.87 -10.04 19.89
N ASP A 314 -0.81 -8.88 20.55
CA ASP A 314 -1.75 -7.79 20.30
C ASP A 314 -1.54 -7.21 18.89
N LEU A 315 -0.27 -7.15 18.43
CA LEU A 315 0.11 -6.74 17.07
C LEU A 315 -0.34 -7.76 16.02
N LEU A 316 -0.05 -9.04 16.23
CA LEU A 316 -0.41 -10.12 15.30
C LEU A 316 -1.93 -10.26 15.15
N ASN A 317 -2.67 -10.19 16.25
CA ASN A 317 -4.14 -10.22 16.22
C ASN A 317 -4.75 -9.03 15.47
N ALA A 318 -4.07 -7.88 15.46
CA ALA A 318 -4.46 -6.71 14.69
C ALA A 318 -4.03 -6.76 13.21
N GLY A 319 -3.37 -7.84 12.78
CA GLY A 319 -2.89 -8.02 11.41
C GLY A 319 -1.63 -7.20 11.08
N VAL A 320 -0.81 -6.89 12.07
CA VAL A 320 0.48 -6.18 11.94
C VAL A 320 1.63 -7.18 11.83
N GLY A 321 1.44 -8.30 11.16
CA GLY A 321 2.47 -9.31 10.95
C GLY A 321 2.70 -9.62 9.47
#